data_d39c4c7a8b2a4bc98ec0601843943c47
#
_entry.id   d39c4c7a8b2a4bc98ec0601843943c47
#
_cell.length_a   1.000
_cell.length_b   1.000
_cell.length_c   1.000
_cell.angle_alpha   90.00
_cell.angle_beta   90.00
_cell.angle_gamma   90.00
#
_symmetry.space_group_name_H-M   'P 1'
#
loop_
_entity.id
_entity.type
_entity.pdbx_description
1 polymer ?
#
loop_
_entity_poly.entity_id
_entity_poly.type
_entity_poly.pdbx_seq_one_letter_code
_entity_poly.pdbx_strand_id
1 'polypeptide(L)'
;MDYKKIVAEQIHKTISEHLSFEEIYKMIEVPKYAEQGDLAFPAFSLAKVLRKAPQAIAQEIVEAVSDEHISKAEAMGPYANFFLSKGKFADETLHTVLEQREDYGNFDFGQGRNVVVDMSSPNIAKPMSMGHLRSTVIGNAIVNLEKKVGYNPIKVNHLGDWGTQFGKLIVAYKKWGTKEAVEQDPIAELLRLYVKFHDEAERDSSLEDEGRAWFKKLEDGDAEAEELWNWFKSESLKEFNRVYDILGITFDSYNGEAFYNDKMDPIVEYLENNGITTIDRGATVVHLDKYDLPPALIKKSDGATLYITRDLAAAHYRKETYDFAKNIYVVGNEQANHFKQLKAVLNEMGRDWQENMIHVGFGLITLGGKKLSTRKGKIVLLEEVLREAEELALKQIEAKNPNLPNKEQVAKQVGVGAVIFHDLKNDRTNNFDFNLEEVVQFEGETGPYVQYTRARAMSILRKAGVSVDLSQALSLEDDYAWEVLKQIENYPNIVKYAESKFEPSVISKYVISLAQAFNKYYANSRILQEDEGLNARLALVEATAVILKQGLAILGVESPDEM
;
A
#
# COMPACT_ATOMS: atom_id res chain seq x y z
N MET A 1 -0.38 24.65 -7.83
CA MET A 1 -1.09 25.84 -7.27
C MET A 1 -2.41 25.39 -6.67
N ASP A 2 -2.92 26.03 -5.62
CA ASP A 2 -4.21 25.66 -5.01
C ASP A 2 -5.33 26.56 -5.58
N TYR A 3 -6.00 26.11 -6.63
CA TYR A 3 -7.09 26.86 -7.29
C TYR A 3 -8.31 27.06 -6.39
N LYS A 4 -8.57 26.14 -5.50
CA LYS A 4 -9.62 26.27 -4.49
C LYS A 4 -9.33 27.43 -3.53
N LYS A 5 -8.05 27.64 -3.20
CA LYS A 5 -7.59 28.78 -2.41
C LYS A 5 -7.83 30.09 -3.14
N ILE A 6 -7.49 30.17 -4.43
CA ILE A 6 -7.73 31.38 -5.25
C ILE A 6 -9.20 31.74 -5.28
N VAL A 7 -10.07 30.76 -5.53
CA VAL A 7 -11.54 31.00 -5.52
C VAL A 7 -12.01 31.41 -4.13
N ALA A 8 -11.52 30.80 -3.05
CA ALA A 8 -11.87 31.20 -1.69
C ALA A 8 -11.45 32.63 -1.37
N GLU A 9 -10.27 33.08 -1.84
CA GLU A 9 -9.80 34.47 -1.69
C GLU A 9 -10.72 35.46 -2.41
N GLN A 10 -11.19 35.11 -3.61
CA GLN A 10 -12.13 35.95 -4.34
C GLN A 10 -13.48 36.07 -3.62
N ILE A 11 -14.02 34.97 -3.12
CA ILE A 11 -15.26 34.95 -2.36
C ILE A 11 -15.10 35.74 -1.05
N HIS A 12 -14.00 35.57 -0.35
CA HIS A 12 -13.72 36.22 0.93
C HIS A 12 -13.72 37.77 0.80
N LYS A 13 -13.33 38.32 -0.34
CA LYS A 13 -13.41 39.78 -0.59
C LYS A 13 -14.82 40.33 -0.39
N THR A 14 -15.87 39.54 -0.69
CA THR A 14 -17.27 39.99 -0.65
C THR A 14 -17.93 39.69 0.69
N ILE A 15 -17.53 38.60 1.38
CA ILE A 15 -18.25 38.11 2.57
C ILE A 15 -17.36 37.96 3.81
N SER A 16 -16.21 38.62 3.84
CA SER A 16 -15.22 38.54 4.94
C SER A 16 -15.78 38.91 6.32
N GLU A 17 -16.81 39.74 6.38
CA GLU A 17 -17.48 40.11 7.63
C GLU A 17 -18.35 38.98 8.23
N HIS A 18 -18.64 37.93 7.45
CA HIS A 18 -19.60 36.88 7.79
C HIS A 18 -19.00 35.49 7.89
N LEU A 19 -17.98 35.18 7.09
CA LEU A 19 -17.27 33.91 7.09
C LEU A 19 -15.75 34.13 7.01
N SER A 20 -15.01 33.34 7.77
CA SER A 20 -13.56 33.28 7.66
C SER A 20 -13.11 32.63 6.33
N PHE A 21 -11.87 32.86 5.96
CA PHE A 21 -11.28 32.22 4.78
C PHE A 21 -11.37 30.69 4.87
N GLU A 22 -11.04 30.10 6.05
CA GLU A 22 -11.10 28.66 6.25
C GLU A 22 -12.50 28.07 6.11
N GLU A 23 -13.53 28.79 6.60
CA GLU A 23 -14.93 28.37 6.43
C GLU A 23 -15.32 28.37 4.94
N ILE A 24 -14.99 29.42 4.22
CA ILE A 24 -15.25 29.54 2.77
C ILE A 24 -14.53 28.41 2.02
N TYR A 25 -13.25 28.21 2.30
CA TYR A 25 -12.44 27.18 1.66
C TYR A 25 -13.05 25.77 1.83
N LYS A 26 -13.52 25.46 3.04
CA LYS A 26 -14.18 24.17 3.33
C LYS A 26 -15.52 24.01 2.62
N MET A 27 -16.25 25.10 2.39
CA MET A 27 -17.56 25.08 1.75
C MET A 27 -17.50 24.96 0.23
N ILE A 28 -16.38 25.30 -0.39
CA ILE A 28 -16.20 25.14 -1.84
C ILE A 28 -16.18 23.67 -2.21
N GLU A 29 -17.02 23.29 -3.15
CA GLU A 29 -17.20 21.95 -3.65
C GLU A 29 -16.93 21.84 -5.15
N VAL A 30 -16.71 20.63 -5.67
CA VAL A 30 -16.60 20.34 -7.09
C VAL A 30 -17.99 19.98 -7.59
N PRO A 31 -18.57 20.70 -8.57
CA PRO A 31 -19.86 20.38 -9.14
C PRO A 31 -19.87 19.01 -9.80
N LYS A 32 -21.05 18.38 -9.80
CA LYS A 32 -21.23 17.06 -10.42
C LYS A 32 -21.15 17.11 -11.95
N TYR A 33 -21.59 18.21 -12.54
CA TYR A 33 -21.70 18.37 -14.00
C TYR A 33 -20.78 19.48 -14.49
N ALA A 34 -20.10 19.24 -15.61
CA ALA A 34 -19.13 20.17 -16.19
C ALA A 34 -19.72 21.55 -16.55
N GLU A 35 -20.99 21.58 -16.97
CA GLU A 35 -21.71 22.81 -17.26
C GLU A 35 -21.93 23.70 -16.03
N GLN A 36 -21.74 23.17 -14.84
CA GLN A 36 -21.83 23.92 -13.58
C GLN A 36 -20.48 24.49 -13.12
N GLY A 37 -19.45 24.38 -13.96
CA GLY A 37 -18.11 24.87 -13.68
C GLY A 37 -17.21 23.86 -12.97
N ASP A 38 -16.04 24.34 -12.56
CA ASP A 38 -14.99 23.52 -11.93
C ASP A 38 -15.06 23.56 -10.40
N LEU A 39 -15.51 24.68 -9.85
CA LEU A 39 -15.71 24.89 -8.41
C LEU A 39 -17.02 25.64 -8.16
N ALA A 40 -17.69 25.36 -7.05
CA ALA A 40 -18.93 26.01 -6.67
C ALA A 40 -18.96 26.35 -5.18
N PHE A 41 -19.60 27.48 -4.85
CA PHE A 41 -19.82 27.91 -3.48
C PHE A 41 -21.32 28.02 -3.19
N PRO A 42 -21.83 27.32 -2.15
CA PRO A 42 -23.24 27.35 -1.78
C PRO A 42 -23.57 28.60 -0.95
N ALA A 43 -24.28 29.55 -1.53
CA ALA A 43 -24.62 30.82 -0.88
C ALA A 43 -25.85 30.72 0.04
N PHE A 44 -26.60 29.62 0.00
CA PHE A 44 -27.85 29.49 0.78
C PHE A 44 -27.64 29.50 2.30
N SER A 45 -26.48 29.09 2.79
CA SER A 45 -26.14 29.13 4.22
C SER A 45 -26.06 30.58 4.79
N LEU A 46 -25.80 31.55 3.91
CA LEU A 46 -25.70 32.97 4.27
C LEU A 46 -27.04 33.73 4.23
N ALA A 47 -28.09 33.12 3.66
CA ALA A 47 -29.38 33.79 3.44
C ALA A 47 -29.99 34.38 4.72
N LYS A 48 -29.92 33.66 5.84
CA LYS A 48 -30.44 34.10 7.13
C LYS A 48 -29.59 35.22 7.73
N VAL A 49 -28.28 35.15 7.61
CA VAL A 49 -27.34 36.11 8.19
C VAL A 49 -27.39 37.44 7.42
N LEU A 50 -27.39 37.36 6.11
CA LEU A 50 -27.42 38.54 5.24
C LEU A 50 -28.83 39.08 4.99
N ARG A 51 -29.87 38.36 5.37
CA ARG A 51 -31.29 38.69 5.07
C ARG A 51 -31.53 38.97 3.58
N LYS A 52 -30.87 38.17 2.73
CA LYS A 52 -30.95 38.27 1.25
C LYS A 52 -31.28 36.90 0.66
N ALA A 53 -31.88 36.90 -0.52
CA ALA A 53 -32.10 35.66 -1.26
C ALA A 53 -30.74 35.00 -1.64
N PRO A 54 -30.60 33.68 -1.57
CA PRO A 54 -29.34 32.99 -1.92
C PRO A 54 -28.83 33.35 -3.33
N GLN A 55 -29.73 33.47 -4.30
CA GLN A 55 -29.37 33.86 -5.67
C GLN A 55 -28.76 35.27 -5.73
N ALA A 56 -29.27 36.22 -4.93
CA ALA A 56 -28.72 37.57 -4.87
C ALA A 56 -27.31 37.58 -4.25
N ILE A 57 -27.09 36.76 -3.22
CA ILE A 57 -25.77 36.61 -2.60
C ILE A 57 -24.79 35.99 -3.60
N ALA A 58 -25.18 34.92 -4.30
CA ALA A 58 -24.37 34.30 -5.33
C ALA A 58 -24.02 35.30 -6.45
N GLN A 59 -24.96 36.12 -6.88
CA GLN A 59 -24.75 37.15 -7.89
C GLN A 59 -23.73 38.21 -7.44
N GLU A 60 -23.85 38.69 -6.21
CA GLU A 60 -22.90 39.68 -5.65
C GLU A 60 -21.48 39.08 -5.58
N ILE A 61 -21.33 37.79 -5.23
CA ILE A 61 -20.04 37.10 -5.19
C ILE A 61 -19.43 37.04 -6.60
N VAL A 62 -20.18 36.59 -7.61
CA VAL A 62 -19.63 36.41 -8.96
C VAL A 62 -19.29 37.73 -9.63
N GLU A 63 -20.04 38.82 -9.36
CA GLU A 63 -19.76 40.16 -9.87
C GLU A 63 -18.45 40.75 -9.32
N ALA A 64 -18.03 40.34 -8.14
CA ALA A 64 -16.82 40.83 -7.48
C ALA A 64 -15.55 40.06 -7.88
N VAL A 65 -15.69 38.95 -8.64
CA VAL A 65 -14.56 38.12 -9.05
C VAL A 65 -13.69 38.84 -10.08
N SER A 66 -12.40 38.94 -9.80
CA SER A 66 -11.39 39.46 -10.70
C SER A 66 -10.06 38.78 -10.44
N ASP A 67 -9.81 37.69 -11.18
CA ASP A 67 -8.56 36.94 -11.10
C ASP A 67 -8.29 36.22 -12.43
N GLU A 68 -7.04 36.22 -12.87
CA GLU A 68 -6.63 35.64 -14.16
C GLU A 68 -6.77 34.13 -14.26
N HIS A 69 -6.87 33.45 -13.10
CA HIS A 69 -7.08 31.97 -13.05
C HIS A 69 -8.55 31.59 -13.22
N ILE A 70 -9.47 32.55 -13.17
CA ILE A 70 -10.90 32.36 -13.33
C ILE A 70 -11.36 32.97 -14.64
N SER A 71 -11.74 32.13 -15.61
CA SER A 71 -12.20 32.61 -16.93
C SER A 71 -13.63 33.14 -16.90
N LYS A 72 -14.48 32.60 -16.00
CA LYS A 72 -15.89 32.93 -15.84
C LYS A 72 -16.36 32.62 -14.43
N ALA A 73 -17.20 33.48 -13.88
CA ALA A 73 -17.98 33.19 -12.70
C ALA A 73 -19.47 33.45 -13.00
N GLU A 74 -20.35 32.55 -12.57
CA GLU A 74 -21.78 32.63 -12.91
C GLU A 74 -22.62 32.16 -11.71
N ALA A 75 -23.65 32.94 -11.38
CA ALA A 75 -24.63 32.50 -10.38
C ALA A 75 -25.63 31.55 -11.01
N MET A 76 -25.72 30.34 -10.46
CA MET A 76 -26.66 29.29 -10.87
C MET A 76 -27.54 28.90 -9.67
N GLY A 77 -28.74 29.51 -9.61
CA GLY A 77 -29.59 29.39 -8.44
C GLY A 77 -28.87 29.92 -7.19
N PRO A 78 -28.80 29.15 -6.11
CA PRO A 78 -28.16 29.57 -4.86
C PRO A 78 -26.62 29.34 -4.84
N TYR A 79 -26.02 29.00 -5.99
CA TYR A 79 -24.58 28.70 -6.11
C TYR A 79 -23.86 29.79 -6.89
N ALA A 80 -22.67 30.16 -6.40
CA ALA A 80 -21.68 30.87 -7.19
C ALA A 80 -20.74 29.83 -7.83
N ASN A 81 -20.77 29.74 -9.16
CA ASN A 81 -20.03 28.72 -9.93
C ASN A 81 -18.85 29.39 -10.65
N PHE A 82 -17.70 28.72 -10.60
CA PHE A 82 -16.44 29.26 -11.12
C PHE A 82 -15.88 28.31 -12.18
N PHE A 83 -15.50 28.90 -13.32
CA PHE A 83 -14.83 28.19 -14.41
C PHE A 83 -13.37 28.66 -14.44
N LEU A 84 -12.45 27.71 -14.33
CA LEU A 84 -11.02 28.02 -14.34
C LEU A 84 -10.53 28.34 -15.75
N SER A 85 -9.50 29.17 -15.84
CA SER A 85 -8.82 29.45 -17.10
C SER A 85 -8.00 28.23 -17.52
N LYS A 86 -8.48 27.48 -18.52
CA LYS A 86 -7.85 26.22 -18.98
C LYS A 86 -6.42 26.43 -19.42
N GLY A 87 -6.15 27.45 -20.22
CA GLY A 87 -4.81 27.72 -20.71
C GLY A 87 -3.81 28.03 -19.61
N LYS A 88 -4.20 28.88 -18.65
CA LYS A 88 -3.34 29.23 -17.52
C LYS A 88 -3.14 28.03 -16.59
N PHE A 89 -4.20 27.29 -16.31
CA PHE A 89 -4.13 26.05 -15.52
C PHE A 89 -3.16 25.04 -16.15
N ALA A 90 -3.27 24.82 -17.47
CA ALA A 90 -2.38 23.95 -18.21
C ALA A 90 -0.92 24.40 -18.10
N ASP A 91 -0.66 25.65 -18.36
CA ASP A 91 0.68 26.23 -18.33
C ASP A 91 1.34 26.04 -16.96
N GLU A 92 0.68 26.41 -15.89
CA GLU A 92 1.20 26.30 -14.53
C GLU A 92 1.37 24.83 -14.09
N THR A 93 0.39 23.98 -14.36
CA THR A 93 0.43 22.57 -13.98
C THR A 93 1.54 21.83 -14.73
N LEU A 94 1.62 21.99 -16.04
CA LEU A 94 2.63 21.31 -16.86
C LEU A 94 4.05 21.76 -16.54
N HIS A 95 4.28 23.05 -16.33
CA HIS A 95 5.58 23.53 -15.88
C HIS A 95 5.94 22.92 -14.52
N THR A 96 5.04 22.96 -13.56
CA THR A 96 5.29 22.40 -12.22
C THR A 96 5.65 20.93 -12.28
N VAL A 97 4.89 20.12 -13.01
CA VAL A 97 5.13 18.68 -13.14
C VAL A 97 6.47 18.38 -13.83
N LEU A 98 6.75 19.06 -14.95
CA LEU A 98 7.94 18.78 -15.73
C LEU A 98 9.23 19.35 -15.10
N GLU A 99 9.13 20.39 -14.29
CA GLU A 99 10.24 20.90 -13.49
C GLU A 99 10.53 20.01 -12.28
N GLN A 100 9.49 19.56 -11.57
CA GLN A 100 9.63 18.73 -10.39
C GLN A 100 9.82 17.24 -10.70
N ARG A 101 9.22 16.76 -11.78
CA ARG A 101 9.26 15.37 -12.25
C ARG A 101 8.92 14.38 -11.12
N GLU A 102 9.89 13.60 -10.69
CA GLU A 102 9.75 12.58 -9.65
C GLU A 102 9.43 13.16 -8.26
N ASP A 103 9.74 14.43 -8.04
CA ASP A 103 9.42 15.13 -6.79
C ASP A 103 8.01 15.70 -6.74
N TYR A 104 7.31 15.73 -7.88
CA TYR A 104 5.92 16.16 -7.89
C TYR A 104 5.04 15.23 -7.07
N GLY A 105 4.29 15.78 -6.15
CA GLY A 105 3.49 15.00 -5.20
C GLY A 105 4.23 14.55 -3.95
N ASN A 106 5.49 14.93 -3.77
CA ASN A 106 6.20 14.75 -2.52
C ASN A 106 5.79 15.79 -1.48
N PHE A 107 5.75 15.35 -0.22
CA PHE A 107 5.56 16.20 0.95
C PHE A 107 6.69 15.98 1.95
N ASP A 108 6.83 16.87 2.91
CA ASP A 108 7.84 16.77 3.98
C ASP A 108 7.24 16.85 5.40
N PHE A 109 5.96 16.52 5.56
CA PHE A 109 5.38 16.52 6.90
C PHE A 109 5.88 15.34 7.77
N GLY A 110 6.49 14.34 7.16
CA GLY A 110 7.21 13.28 7.87
C GLY A 110 8.50 13.75 8.53
N GLN A 111 9.19 14.75 7.96
CA GLN A 111 10.44 15.33 8.47
C GLN A 111 11.52 14.29 8.77
N GLY A 112 11.61 13.24 7.97
CA GLY A 112 12.58 12.16 8.12
C GLY A 112 12.37 11.26 9.35
N ARG A 113 11.27 11.42 10.09
CA ARG A 113 10.96 10.58 11.25
C ARG A 113 10.73 9.13 10.84
N ASN A 114 11.12 8.21 11.71
CA ASN A 114 11.00 6.78 11.43
C ASN A 114 9.56 6.29 11.51
N VAL A 115 9.20 5.44 10.55
CA VAL A 115 7.94 4.68 10.54
C VAL A 115 8.30 3.20 10.41
N VAL A 116 7.93 2.40 11.40
CA VAL A 116 8.14 0.95 11.34
C VAL A 116 6.95 0.32 10.62
N VAL A 117 7.22 -0.51 9.62
CA VAL A 117 6.21 -1.26 8.89
C VAL A 117 6.50 -2.75 9.02
N ASP A 118 5.66 -3.44 9.79
CA ASP A 118 5.66 -4.88 9.99
C ASP A 118 4.80 -5.51 8.89
N MET A 119 5.42 -6.28 8.01
CA MET A 119 4.78 -6.79 6.80
C MET A 119 5.34 -8.14 6.36
N SER A 120 4.57 -8.88 5.58
CA SER A 120 4.89 -10.22 5.04
C SER A 120 4.84 -11.32 6.10
N SER A 121 5.85 -11.44 6.93
CA SER A 121 5.91 -12.30 8.13
C SER A 121 5.60 -13.80 7.89
N PRO A 122 6.25 -14.46 6.91
CA PRO A 122 6.04 -15.87 6.64
C PRO A 122 6.63 -16.76 7.74
N ASN A 123 6.07 -17.96 7.88
CA ASN A 123 6.62 -18.97 8.75
C ASN A 123 7.80 -19.69 8.10
N ILE A 124 8.88 -19.85 8.86
CA ILE A 124 10.04 -20.65 8.44
C ILE A 124 9.58 -22.10 8.14
N ALA A 125 10.22 -22.73 7.16
CA ALA A 125 9.94 -24.09 6.69
C ALA A 125 8.54 -24.31 6.10
N LYS A 126 7.83 -23.23 5.79
CA LYS A 126 6.56 -23.28 5.05
C LYS A 126 6.66 -22.49 3.76
N PRO A 127 5.99 -22.93 2.69
CA PRO A 127 6.04 -22.21 1.42
C PRO A 127 5.29 -20.87 1.50
N MET A 128 5.76 -19.88 0.76
CA MET A 128 4.99 -18.67 0.52
C MET A 128 3.83 -18.98 -0.42
N SER A 129 2.63 -18.96 0.14
CA SER A 129 1.38 -19.13 -0.62
C SER A 129 0.84 -17.77 -1.07
N MET A 130 -0.18 -17.81 -1.94
CA MET A 130 -0.94 -16.61 -2.31
C MET A 130 -1.51 -15.85 -1.10
N GLY A 131 -1.72 -16.53 0.03
CA GLY A 131 -2.13 -15.88 1.28
C GLY A 131 -1.14 -14.86 1.84
N HIS A 132 0.15 -14.96 1.49
CA HIS A 132 1.20 -14.02 1.91
C HIS A 132 1.32 -12.80 0.99
N LEU A 133 0.71 -12.83 -0.20
CA LEU A 133 0.80 -11.73 -1.18
C LEU A 133 0.31 -10.42 -0.58
N ARG A 134 -0.88 -10.41 0.02
CA ARG A 134 -1.54 -9.19 0.49
C ARG A 134 -0.73 -8.40 1.50
N SER A 135 -0.27 -9.05 2.56
CA SER A 135 0.59 -8.40 3.57
C SER A 135 1.85 -7.80 2.93
N THR A 136 2.43 -8.52 1.97
CA THR A 136 3.68 -8.14 1.32
C THR A 136 3.51 -6.92 0.39
N VAL A 137 2.52 -6.95 -0.51
CA VAL A 137 2.34 -5.87 -1.49
C VAL A 137 1.64 -4.64 -0.91
N ILE A 138 0.67 -4.82 0.00
CA ILE A 138 0.04 -3.71 0.73
C ILE A 138 1.10 -3.01 1.60
N GLY A 139 1.91 -3.79 2.33
CA GLY A 139 2.99 -3.26 3.16
C GLY A 139 4.00 -2.45 2.34
N ASN A 140 4.42 -2.97 1.19
CA ASN A 140 5.35 -2.27 0.31
C ASN A 140 4.77 -0.96 -0.25
N ALA A 141 3.50 -0.96 -0.64
CA ALA A 141 2.82 0.25 -1.11
C ALA A 141 2.72 1.33 -0.01
N ILE A 142 2.41 0.91 1.23
CA ILE A 142 2.41 1.82 2.39
C ILE A 142 3.80 2.39 2.64
N VAL A 143 4.85 1.57 2.58
CA VAL A 143 6.25 2.04 2.67
C VAL A 143 6.53 3.14 1.66
N ASN A 144 6.11 2.94 0.40
CA ASN A 144 6.32 3.92 -0.66
C ASN A 144 5.51 5.21 -0.45
N LEU A 145 4.28 5.11 0.07
CA LEU A 145 3.47 6.27 0.45
C LEU A 145 4.10 7.06 1.60
N GLU A 146 4.61 6.39 2.64
CA GLU A 146 5.28 7.05 3.75
C GLU A 146 6.56 7.79 3.30
N LYS A 147 7.32 7.22 2.37
CA LYS A 147 8.46 7.91 1.73
C LYS A 147 8.02 9.16 0.99
N LYS A 148 6.93 9.09 0.23
CA LYS A 148 6.39 10.22 -0.55
C LYS A 148 6.04 11.42 0.33
N VAL A 149 5.65 11.20 1.57
CA VAL A 149 5.26 12.26 2.50
C VAL A 149 6.38 12.64 3.48
N GLY A 150 7.59 12.13 3.29
CA GLY A 150 8.81 12.56 3.97
C GLY A 150 9.20 11.74 5.20
N TYR A 151 8.55 10.61 5.49
CA TYR A 151 8.99 9.69 6.54
C TYR A 151 10.14 8.81 6.08
N ASN A 152 10.85 8.23 7.06
CA ASN A 152 11.85 7.19 6.85
C ASN A 152 11.27 5.82 7.27
N PRO A 153 10.73 5.03 6.34
CA PRO A 153 10.15 3.74 6.67
C PRO A 153 11.23 2.69 6.93
N ILE A 154 11.01 1.88 7.97
CA ILE A 154 11.82 0.73 8.35
C ILE A 154 10.96 -0.51 8.14
N LYS A 155 11.36 -1.36 7.20
CA LYS A 155 10.64 -2.56 6.80
C LYS A 155 11.06 -3.73 7.67
N VAL A 156 10.15 -4.23 8.49
CA VAL A 156 10.37 -5.37 9.37
C VAL A 156 9.62 -6.58 8.85
N ASN A 157 10.36 -7.65 8.58
CA ASN A 157 9.82 -8.97 8.31
C ASN A 157 9.84 -9.78 9.60
N HIS A 158 8.71 -9.78 10.32
CA HIS A 158 8.56 -10.49 11.59
C HIS A 158 8.31 -11.98 11.34
N LEU A 159 9.40 -12.73 11.10
CA LEU A 159 9.33 -14.14 10.74
C LEU A 159 8.71 -15.00 11.83
N GLY A 160 7.88 -15.96 11.44
CA GLY A 160 7.42 -17.03 12.31
C GLY A 160 8.53 -18.11 12.45
N ASP A 161 9.54 -17.81 13.25
CA ASP A 161 10.75 -18.63 13.37
C ASP A 161 10.92 -19.29 14.74
N TRP A 162 9.84 -19.36 15.52
CA TRP A 162 9.86 -19.99 16.84
C TRP A 162 8.59 -20.79 17.12
N GLY A 163 8.72 -21.88 17.88
CA GLY A 163 7.60 -22.72 18.30
C GLY A 163 7.93 -24.21 18.31
N THR A 164 7.03 -24.99 18.89
CA THR A 164 7.16 -26.46 19.04
C THR A 164 7.32 -27.19 17.71
N GLN A 165 6.86 -26.62 16.60
CA GLN A 165 7.05 -27.15 15.25
C GLN A 165 8.52 -27.36 14.88
N PHE A 166 9.43 -26.57 15.43
CA PHE A 166 10.86 -26.72 15.16
C PHE A 166 11.46 -27.94 15.85
N GLY A 167 10.98 -28.29 17.04
CA GLY A 167 11.34 -29.56 17.67
C GLY A 167 10.91 -30.77 16.84
N LYS A 168 9.69 -30.74 16.31
CA LYS A 168 9.15 -31.76 15.39
C LYS A 168 9.96 -31.84 14.10
N LEU A 169 10.33 -30.71 13.55
CA LEU A 169 11.11 -30.63 12.31
C LEU A 169 12.54 -31.20 12.51
N ILE A 170 13.17 -30.90 13.64
CA ILE A 170 14.48 -31.44 13.99
C ILE A 170 14.40 -32.98 14.09
N VAL A 171 13.40 -33.52 14.75
CA VAL A 171 13.18 -34.98 14.85
C VAL A 171 13.00 -35.59 13.46
N ALA A 172 12.14 -35.01 12.65
CA ALA A 172 11.87 -35.48 11.29
C ALA A 172 13.13 -35.45 10.40
N TYR A 173 13.90 -34.39 10.47
CA TYR A 173 15.17 -34.31 9.76
C TYR A 173 16.18 -35.36 10.20
N LYS A 174 16.36 -35.55 11.49
CA LYS A 174 17.30 -36.56 12.03
C LYS A 174 16.91 -38.01 11.68
N LYS A 175 15.61 -38.30 11.58
CA LYS A 175 15.11 -39.65 11.26
C LYS A 175 15.03 -39.90 9.74
N TRP A 176 14.62 -38.94 8.94
CA TRP A 176 14.22 -39.13 7.54
C TRP A 176 14.82 -38.14 6.55
N GLY A 177 15.49 -37.12 7.02
CA GLY A 177 16.07 -36.09 6.16
C GLY A 177 17.51 -36.34 5.80
N THR A 178 17.96 -35.68 4.73
CA THR A 178 19.36 -35.59 4.33
C THR A 178 19.74 -34.13 4.03
N LYS A 179 21.00 -33.79 4.23
CA LYS A 179 21.49 -32.45 3.96
C LYS A 179 21.30 -32.07 2.49
N GLU A 180 21.62 -32.99 1.60
CA GLU A 180 21.53 -32.81 0.13
C GLU A 180 20.10 -32.52 -0.30
N ALA A 181 19.12 -33.23 0.23
CA ALA A 181 17.71 -33.01 -0.11
C ALA A 181 17.20 -31.64 0.36
N VAL A 182 17.60 -31.22 1.57
CA VAL A 182 17.24 -29.89 2.09
C VAL A 182 17.91 -28.78 1.28
N GLU A 183 19.19 -28.91 0.96
CA GLU A 183 19.90 -27.91 0.16
C GLU A 183 19.40 -27.80 -1.29
N GLN A 184 18.88 -28.90 -1.85
CA GLN A 184 18.34 -28.93 -3.21
C GLN A 184 17.02 -28.18 -3.33
N ASP A 185 16.08 -28.40 -2.40
CA ASP A 185 14.78 -27.72 -2.34
C ASP A 185 14.34 -27.58 -0.87
N PRO A 186 14.83 -26.54 -0.17
CA PRO A 186 14.68 -26.40 1.26
C PRO A 186 13.23 -26.42 1.73
N ILE A 187 12.38 -25.61 1.09
CA ILE A 187 10.99 -25.45 1.51
C ILE A 187 10.17 -26.73 1.26
N ALA A 188 10.29 -27.32 0.08
CA ALA A 188 9.58 -28.57 -0.23
C ALA A 188 10.02 -29.71 0.66
N GLU A 189 11.33 -29.88 0.91
CA GLU A 189 11.84 -30.94 1.75
C GLU A 189 11.47 -30.76 3.23
N LEU A 190 11.61 -29.55 3.77
CA LEU A 190 11.22 -29.27 5.16
C LEU A 190 9.71 -29.44 5.37
N LEU A 191 8.88 -29.05 4.39
CA LEU A 191 7.45 -29.30 4.43
C LEU A 191 7.13 -30.80 4.38
N ARG A 192 7.79 -31.56 3.51
CA ARG A 192 7.64 -33.02 3.41
C ARG A 192 7.98 -33.70 4.73
N LEU A 193 9.07 -33.30 5.36
CA LEU A 193 9.50 -33.83 6.66
C LEU A 193 8.47 -33.51 7.76
N TYR A 194 7.95 -32.27 7.76
CA TYR A 194 6.95 -31.85 8.74
C TYR A 194 5.65 -32.66 8.61
N VAL A 195 5.16 -32.84 7.38
CA VAL A 195 3.96 -33.67 7.11
C VAL A 195 4.21 -35.13 7.51
N LYS A 196 5.36 -35.66 7.12
CA LYS A 196 5.73 -37.05 7.52
C LYS A 196 5.77 -37.23 9.02
N PHE A 197 6.27 -36.24 9.76
CA PHE A 197 6.25 -36.29 11.22
C PHE A 197 4.84 -36.49 11.76
N HIS A 198 3.87 -35.74 11.28
CA HIS A 198 2.48 -35.83 11.72
C HIS A 198 1.85 -37.17 11.35
N ASP A 199 2.07 -37.67 10.14
CA ASP A 199 1.55 -38.98 9.69
C ASP A 199 2.12 -40.14 10.53
N GLU A 200 3.40 -40.08 10.87
CA GLU A 200 4.03 -41.11 11.71
C GLU A 200 3.64 -40.99 13.20
N ALA A 201 3.43 -39.73 13.68
CA ALA A 201 3.01 -39.49 15.07
C ALA A 201 1.59 -39.98 15.36
N GLU A 202 0.71 -40.09 14.36
CA GLU A 202 -0.60 -40.73 14.48
C GLU A 202 -0.48 -42.24 14.81
N ARG A 203 0.61 -42.88 14.38
CA ARG A 203 0.90 -44.28 14.59
C ARG A 203 1.75 -44.51 15.82
N ASP A 204 2.63 -43.60 16.14
CA ASP A 204 3.55 -43.63 17.26
C ASP A 204 3.57 -42.31 18.00
N SER A 205 2.75 -42.18 19.03
CA SER A 205 2.61 -40.94 19.81
C SER A 205 3.89 -40.56 20.59
N SER A 206 4.87 -41.46 20.73
CA SER A 206 6.16 -41.11 21.34
C SER A 206 6.95 -40.05 20.56
N LEU A 207 6.68 -39.91 19.25
CA LEU A 207 7.28 -38.87 18.41
C LEU A 207 6.92 -37.46 18.89
N GLU A 208 5.72 -37.24 19.40
CA GLU A 208 5.33 -35.97 19.98
C GLU A 208 6.17 -35.61 21.21
N ASP A 209 6.50 -36.59 22.04
CA ASP A 209 7.38 -36.41 23.19
C ASP A 209 8.83 -36.10 22.76
N GLU A 210 9.32 -36.78 21.72
CA GLU A 210 10.63 -36.47 21.12
C GLU A 210 10.66 -35.05 20.58
N GLY A 211 9.59 -34.60 19.87
CA GLY A 211 9.46 -33.26 19.36
C GLY A 211 9.50 -32.20 20.47
N ARG A 212 8.76 -32.42 21.55
CA ARG A 212 8.80 -31.57 22.74
C ARG A 212 10.19 -31.52 23.38
N ALA A 213 10.85 -32.68 23.48
CA ALA A 213 12.19 -32.77 24.04
C ALA A 213 13.23 -32.00 23.22
N TRP A 214 13.17 -32.05 21.88
CA TRP A 214 14.06 -31.28 21.00
C TRP A 214 13.75 -29.79 21.02
N PHE A 215 12.50 -29.40 21.13
CA PHE A 215 12.15 -28.01 21.32
C PHE A 215 12.67 -27.47 22.66
N LYS A 216 12.56 -28.25 23.72
CA LYS A 216 13.14 -27.91 25.03
C LYS A 216 14.66 -27.72 24.95
N LYS A 217 15.36 -28.61 24.24
CA LYS A 217 16.79 -28.46 23.98
C LYS A 217 17.10 -27.14 23.26
N LEU A 218 16.29 -26.78 22.26
CA LEU A 218 16.44 -25.52 21.54
C LEU A 218 16.25 -24.32 22.47
N GLU A 219 15.23 -24.35 23.33
CA GLU A 219 15.00 -23.31 24.34
C GLU A 219 16.14 -23.18 25.34
N ASP A 220 16.79 -24.30 25.70
CA ASP A 220 17.89 -24.34 26.64
C ASP A 220 19.26 -24.03 26.01
N GLY A 221 19.32 -23.73 24.72
CA GLY A 221 20.54 -23.39 24.03
C GLY A 221 21.45 -24.56 23.66
N ASP A 222 20.86 -25.75 23.42
CA ASP A 222 21.62 -26.91 22.94
C ASP A 222 22.25 -26.63 21.57
N ALA A 223 23.56 -26.85 21.45
CA ALA A 223 24.34 -26.49 20.28
C ALA A 223 23.85 -27.15 18.98
N GLU A 224 23.49 -28.44 19.03
CA GLU A 224 22.98 -29.16 17.86
C GLU A 224 21.60 -28.63 17.44
N ALA A 225 20.72 -28.41 18.41
CA ALA A 225 19.39 -27.89 18.16
C ALA A 225 19.44 -26.48 17.54
N GLU A 226 20.31 -25.61 18.08
CA GLU A 226 20.51 -24.25 17.52
C GLU A 226 21.12 -24.27 16.13
N GLU A 227 22.10 -25.15 15.87
CA GLU A 227 22.73 -25.28 14.56
C GLU A 227 21.72 -25.70 13.50
N LEU A 228 20.90 -26.72 13.78
CA LEU A 228 19.84 -27.18 12.88
C LEU A 228 18.78 -26.12 12.66
N TRP A 229 18.32 -25.45 13.71
CA TRP A 229 17.33 -24.38 13.62
C TRP A 229 17.84 -23.20 12.79
N ASN A 230 19.07 -22.74 13.03
CA ASN A 230 19.69 -21.67 12.24
C ASN A 230 19.85 -22.06 10.77
N TRP A 231 20.19 -23.30 10.50
CA TRP A 231 20.31 -23.81 9.15
C TRP A 231 18.94 -23.83 8.43
N PHE A 232 17.89 -24.34 9.05
CA PHE A 232 16.53 -24.32 8.51
C PHE A 232 16.06 -22.90 8.23
N LYS A 233 16.34 -21.97 9.12
CA LYS A 233 16.04 -20.56 8.94
C LYS A 233 16.80 -19.96 7.75
N SER A 234 18.09 -20.20 7.66
CA SER A 234 18.94 -19.71 6.57
C SER A 234 18.48 -20.22 5.21
N GLU A 235 18.20 -21.51 5.10
CA GLU A 235 17.72 -22.11 3.84
C GLU A 235 16.32 -21.59 3.47
N SER A 236 15.43 -21.46 4.43
CA SER A 236 14.10 -20.87 4.20
C SER A 236 14.17 -19.42 3.73
N LEU A 237 15.06 -18.62 4.31
CA LEU A 237 15.25 -17.22 3.90
C LEU A 237 15.77 -17.09 2.47
N LYS A 238 16.63 -17.98 2.00
CA LYS A 238 17.06 -18.01 0.59
C LYS A 238 15.86 -18.14 -0.35
N GLU A 239 14.94 -19.05 -0.02
CA GLU A 239 13.72 -19.25 -0.81
C GLU A 239 12.78 -18.05 -0.74
N PHE A 240 12.56 -17.49 0.43
CA PHE A 240 11.72 -16.29 0.58
C PHE A 240 12.32 -15.09 -0.18
N ASN A 241 13.62 -14.88 -0.08
CA ASN A 241 14.29 -13.79 -0.79
C ASN A 241 14.19 -13.94 -2.31
N ARG A 242 14.17 -15.17 -2.84
CA ARG A 242 13.92 -15.40 -4.26
C ARG A 242 12.56 -14.85 -4.70
N VAL A 243 11.50 -15.06 -3.90
CA VAL A 243 10.17 -14.52 -4.16
C VAL A 243 10.15 -12.99 -4.00
N TYR A 244 10.79 -12.47 -2.96
CA TYR A 244 10.91 -11.02 -2.75
C TYR A 244 11.68 -10.33 -3.89
N ASP A 245 12.70 -10.97 -4.43
CA ASP A 245 13.45 -10.45 -5.60
C ASP A 245 12.55 -10.36 -6.84
N ILE A 246 11.68 -11.35 -7.06
CA ILE A 246 10.70 -11.30 -8.15
C ILE A 246 9.74 -10.12 -7.96
N LEU A 247 9.28 -9.87 -6.73
CA LEU A 247 8.39 -8.75 -6.39
C LEU A 247 9.10 -7.40 -6.30
N GLY A 248 10.45 -7.38 -6.27
CA GLY A 248 11.25 -6.17 -6.09
C GLY A 248 11.15 -5.58 -4.68
N ILE A 249 10.99 -6.43 -3.65
CA ILE A 249 10.78 -6.02 -2.26
C ILE A 249 11.98 -6.43 -1.41
N THR A 250 12.44 -5.53 -0.56
CA THR A 250 13.54 -5.75 0.40
C THR A 250 13.08 -5.43 1.82
N PHE A 251 13.86 -5.89 2.81
CA PHE A 251 13.60 -5.64 4.22
C PHE A 251 14.83 -5.10 4.93
N ASP A 252 14.60 -4.27 5.95
CA ASP A 252 15.66 -3.71 6.81
C ASP A 252 15.93 -4.61 8.01
N SER A 253 14.95 -5.42 8.44
CA SER A 253 15.06 -6.33 9.56
C SER A 253 14.31 -7.63 9.31
N TYR A 254 14.94 -8.75 9.71
CA TYR A 254 14.34 -10.09 9.76
C TYR A 254 14.18 -10.58 11.20
N ASN A 255 14.12 -9.67 12.17
CA ASN A 255 13.89 -10.01 13.58
C ASN A 255 12.49 -10.59 13.74
N GLY A 256 12.42 -11.90 13.83
CA GLY A 256 11.20 -12.68 13.98
C GLY A 256 10.86 -12.95 15.44
N GLU A 257 10.02 -13.93 15.66
CA GLU A 257 9.53 -14.30 16.99
C GLU A 257 10.66 -14.67 17.96
N ALA A 258 11.66 -15.43 17.48
CA ALA A 258 12.78 -15.87 18.30
C ALA A 258 13.64 -14.74 18.86
N PHE A 259 13.75 -13.63 18.14
CA PHE A 259 14.53 -12.46 18.57
C PHE A 259 14.04 -11.89 19.91
N TYR A 260 12.77 -12.06 20.23
CA TYR A 260 12.14 -11.52 21.44
C TYR A 260 12.08 -12.51 22.61
N ASN A 261 12.65 -13.70 22.49
CA ASN A 261 12.58 -14.73 23.52
C ASN A 261 13.11 -14.26 24.89
N ASP A 262 14.21 -13.51 24.90
CA ASP A 262 14.84 -12.94 26.09
C ASP A 262 14.25 -11.58 26.52
N LYS A 263 13.31 -11.05 25.78
CA LYS A 263 12.72 -9.72 26.00
C LYS A 263 11.31 -9.76 26.61
N MET A 264 10.72 -10.93 26.73
CA MET A 264 9.38 -11.10 27.29
C MET A 264 9.36 -11.04 28.82
N ASP A 265 10.31 -11.68 29.50
CA ASP A 265 10.36 -11.69 30.97
C ASP A 265 10.40 -10.30 31.59
N PRO A 266 11.20 -9.33 31.11
CA PRO A 266 11.15 -7.96 31.60
C PRO A 266 9.76 -7.31 31.48
N ILE A 267 9.02 -7.61 30.43
CA ILE A 267 7.66 -7.11 30.24
C ILE A 267 6.71 -7.69 31.29
N VAL A 268 6.76 -9.00 31.52
CA VAL A 268 5.95 -9.67 32.53
C VAL A 268 6.25 -9.11 33.93
N GLU A 269 7.53 -8.98 34.29
CA GLU A 269 7.98 -8.40 35.58
C GLU A 269 7.47 -6.97 35.75
N TYR A 270 7.55 -6.14 34.71
CA TYR A 270 7.03 -4.75 34.76
C TYR A 270 5.53 -4.75 35.06
N LEU A 271 4.76 -5.58 34.34
CA LEU A 271 3.29 -5.67 34.52
C LEU A 271 2.93 -6.13 35.93
N GLU A 272 3.61 -7.14 36.46
CA GLU A 272 3.40 -7.67 37.81
C GLU A 272 3.80 -6.66 38.90
N ASN A 273 4.98 -6.07 38.78
CA ASN A 273 5.50 -5.12 39.76
C ASN A 273 4.69 -3.82 39.86
N ASN A 274 3.99 -3.43 38.80
CA ASN A 274 3.13 -2.24 38.76
C ASN A 274 1.66 -2.55 39.05
N GLY A 275 1.33 -3.80 39.42
CA GLY A 275 -0.03 -4.19 39.78
C GLY A 275 -1.02 -4.16 38.61
N ILE A 276 -0.55 -4.29 37.36
CA ILE A 276 -1.37 -4.25 36.15
C ILE A 276 -2.01 -5.61 35.89
N THR A 277 -1.39 -6.70 36.37
CA THR A 277 -1.86 -8.06 36.20
C THR A 277 -2.65 -8.57 37.40
N THR A 278 -3.51 -9.55 37.15
CA THR A 278 -4.18 -10.37 38.15
C THR A 278 -4.07 -11.84 37.77
N ILE A 279 -4.28 -12.73 38.76
CA ILE A 279 -4.33 -14.17 38.53
C ILE A 279 -5.78 -14.58 38.36
N ASP A 280 -6.10 -15.16 37.23
CA ASP A 280 -7.40 -15.77 36.93
C ASP A 280 -7.20 -17.23 36.53
N ARG A 281 -7.78 -18.15 37.33
CA ARG A 281 -7.66 -19.60 37.13
C ARG A 281 -6.21 -20.08 36.91
N GLY A 282 -5.26 -19.50 37.65
CA GLY A 282 -3.84 -19.78 37.57
C GLY A 282 -3.09 -19.08 36.44
N ALA A 283 -3.75 -18.42 35.53
CA ALA A 283 -3.13 -17.64 34.48
C ALA A 283 -2.95 -16.17 34.86
N THR A 284 -1.88 -15.55 34.35
CA THR A 284 -1.62 -14.12 34.52
C THR A 284 -2.33 -13.34 33.42
N VAL A 285 -3.25 -12.45 33.78
CA VAL A 285 -4.06 -11.68 32.85
C VAL A 285 -4.02 -10.18 33.14
N VAL A 286 -4.31 -9.38 32.13
CA VAL A 286 -4.62 -7.94 32.26
C VAL A 286 -6.09 -7.73 31.93
N HIS A 287 -6.88 -7.24 32.88
CA HIS A 287 -8.27 -6.92 32.65
C HIS A 287 -8.41 -5.65 31.81
N LEU A 288 -9.25 -5.72 30.78
CA LEU A 288 -9.45 -4.66 29.79
C LEU A 288 -10.93 -4.22 29.68
N ASP A 289 -11.71 -4.44 30.74
CA ASP A 289 -13.16 -4.13 30.77
C ASP A 289 -13.45 -2.68 30.41
N LYS A 290 -12.63 -1.74 30.87
CA LYS A 290 -12.78 -0.31 30.55
C LYS A 290 -12.61 0.03 29.05
N TYR A 291 -12.07 -0.90 28.27
CA TYR A 291 -11.92 -0.77 26.83
C TYR A 291 -12.96 -1.59 26.05
N ASP A 292 -13.89 -2.22 26.77
CA ASP A 292 -14.85 -3.17 26.19
C ASP A 292 -14.17 -4.34 25.45
N LEU A 293 -13.08 -4.84 26.04
CA LEU A 293 -12.25 -5.93 25.48
C LEU A 293 -12.16 -7.08 26.49
N PRO A 294 -12.04 -8.33 25.98
CA PRO A 294 -11.71 -9.47 26.83
C PRO A 294 -10.33 -9.30 27.47
N PRO A 295 -10.08 -9.95 28.63
CA PRO A 295 -8.78 -9.87 29.29
C PRO A 295 -7.66 -10.34 28.37
N ALA A 296 -6.51 -9.67 28.43
CA ALA A 296 -5.30 -10.10 27.74
C ALA A 296 -4.58 -11.16 28.55
N LEU A 297 -4.35 -12.32 27.95
CA LEU A 297 -3.65 -13.42 28.58
C LEU A 297 -2.14 -13.27 28.39
N ILE A 298 -1.43 -12.92 29.47
CA ILE A 298 0.01 -12.63 29.45
C ILE A 298 0.84 -13.91 29.61
N LYS A 299 0.45 -14.78 30.56
CA LYS A 299 1.14 -16.02 30.88
C LYS A 299 0.12 -17.10 31.25
N LYS A 300 0.29 -18.29 30.71
CA LYS A 300 -0.53 -19.46 31.04
C LYS A 300 -0.28 -19.94 32.48
N SER A 301 -1.16 -20.79 32.98
CA SER A 301 -1.01 -21.44 34.29
C SER A 301 0.25 -22.30 34.44
N ASP A 302 0.77 -22.81 33.33
CA ASP A 302 2.04 -23.56 33.28
C ASP A 302 3.29 -22.66 33.20
N GLY A 303 3.10 -21.34 33.20
CA GLY A 303 4.17 -20.35 33.14
C GLY A 303 4.61 -19.98 31.73
N ALA A 304 4.04 -20.57 30.69
CA ALA A 304 4.36 -20.22 29.30
C ALA A 304 3.82 -18.84 28.92
N THR A 305 4.65 -18.02 28.28
CA THR A 305 4.25 -16.74 27.70
C THR A 305 3.48 -16.92 26.38
N LEU A 306 2.72 -15.92 25.98
CA LEU A 306 1.83 -15.97 24.83
C LEU A 306 2.16 -14.89 23.80
N TYR A 307 1.48 -14.93 22.64
CA TYR A 307 1.70 -14.02 21.51
C TYR A 307 1.65 -12.54 21.91
N ILE A 308 0.69 -12.14 22.74
CA ILE A 308 0.56 -10.75 23.15
C ILE A 308 1.79 -10.27 23.95
N THR A 309 2.37 -11.12 24.79
CA THR A 309 3.58 -10.78 25.56
C THR A 309 4.77 -10.57 24.64
N ARG A 310 4.89 -11.39 23.60
CA ARG A 310 5.91 -11.23 22.56
C ARG A 310 5.72 -9.93 21.77
N ASP A 311 4.49 -9.61 21.40
CA ASP A 311 4.18 -8.39 20.68
C ASP A 311 4.36 -7.13 21.55
N LEU A 312 4.12 -7.20 22.85
CA LEU A 312 4.47 -6.15 23.80
C LEU A 312 5.98 -5.91 23.84
N ALA A 313 6.76 -6.98 23.91
CA ALA A 313 8.22 -6.90 23.86
C ALA A 313 8.72 -6.31 22.54
N ALA A 314 8.13 -6.73 21.41
CA ALA A 314 8.46 -6.21 20.10
C ALA A 314 8.13 -4.71 19.96
N ALA A 315 6.98 -4.27 20.45
CA ALA A 315 6.58 -2.86 20.42
C ALA A 315 7.55 -1.98 21.22
N HIS A 316 7.93 -2.41 22.43
CA HIS A 316 8.92 -1.70 23.24
C HIS A 316 10.30 -1.66 22.56
N TYR A 317 10.78 -2.79 22.03
CA TYR A 317 12.03 -2.84 21.31
C TYR A 317 12.05 -1.89 20.11
N ARG A 318 10.99 -1.86 19.33
CA ARG A 318 10.87 -0.98 18.16
C ARG A 318 10.82 0.49 18.56
N LYS A 319 10.13 0.82 19.66
CA LYS A 319 10.11 2.20 20.18
C LYS A 319 11.49 2.65 20.67
N GLU A 320 12.17 1.82 21.43
CA GLU A 320 13.51 2.11 21.97
C GLU A 320 14.57 2.19 20.85
N THR A 321 14.50 1.29 19.87
CA THR A 321 15.51 1.16 18.81
C THR A 321 15.33 2.20 17.71
N TYR A 322 14.08 2.45 17.29
CA TYR A 322 13.77 3.26 16.12
C TYR A 322 13.13 4.61 16.46
N ASP A 323 12.67 4.81 17.68
CA ASP A 323 11.91 6.00 18.10
C ASP A 323 10.83 6.38 17.07
N PHE A 324 9.98 5.42 16.73
CA PHE A 324 9.01 5.55 15.64
C PHE A 324 7.99 6.68 15.88
N ALA A 325 7.66 7.41 14.83
CA ALA A 325 6.47 8.26 14.76
C ALA A 325 5.19 7.44 14.50
N LYS A 326 5.32 6.31 13.80
CA LYS A 326 4.26 5.32 13.57
C LYS A 326 4.86 3.92 13.62
N ASN A 327 4.08 2.96 14.13
CA ASN A 327 4.39 1.53 14.08
C ASN A 327 3.19 0.85 13.41
N ILE A 328 3.35 0.44 12.16
CA ILE A 328 2.28 -0.06 11.29
C ILE A 328 2.38 -1.57 11.20
N TYR A 329 1.26 -2.26 11.47
CA TYR A 329 1.12 -3.71 11.35
C TYR A 329 0.22 -4.05 10.17
N VAL A 330 0.79 -4.61 9.12
CA VAL A 330 0.04 -5.06 7.93
C VAL A 330 -0.33 -6.53 8.10
N VAL A 331 -1.46 -6.77 8.73
CA VAL A 331 -1.93 -8.09 9.19
C VAL A 331 -3.42 -8.24 8.89
N GLY A 332 -3.88 -9.46 8.64
CA GLY A 332 -5.27 -9.74 8.30
C GLY A 332 -6.30 -9.20 9.30
N ASN A 333 -7.50 -8.93 8.81
CA ASN A 333 -8.62 -8.37 9.59
C ASN A 333 -8.96 -9.19 10.84
N GLU A 334 -8.76 -10.50 10.80
CA GLU A 334 -9.05 -11.42 11.91
C GLU A 334 -8.23 -11.15 13.16
N GLN A 335 -7.12 -10.43 13.04
CA GLN A 335 -6.26 -10.05 14.16
C GLN A 335 -6.63 -8.68 14.79
N ALA A 336 -7.71 -8.05 14.38
CA ALA A 336 -8.09 -6.71 14.84
C ALA A 336 -8.24 -6.63 16.38
N ASN A 337 -8.87 -7.63 16.99
CA ASN A 337 -9.04 -7.66 18.46
C ASN A 337 -7.71 -7.82 19.20
N HIS A 338 -6.79 -8.61 18.66
CA HIS A 338 -5.44 -8.76 19.20
C HIS A 338 -4.71 -7.40 19.29
N PHE A 339 -4.75 -6.61 18.22
CA PHE A 339 -4.12 -5.28 18.21
C PHE A 339 -4.81 -4.28 19.12
N LYS A 340 -6.13 -4.35 19.25
CA LYS A 340 -6.87 -3.56 20.26
C LYS A 340 -6.43 -3.90 21.68
N GLN A 341 -6.29 -5.19 22.01
CA GLN A 341 -5.79 -5.63 23.31
C GLN A 341 -4.33 -5.19 23.53
N LEU A 342 -3.47 -5.32 22.53
CA LEU A 342 -2.07 -4.89 22.59
C LEU A 342 -1.95 -3.41 22.93
N LYS A 343 -2.71 -2.56 22.23
CA LYS A 343 -2.74 -1.12 22.49
C LYS A 343 -3.30 -0.78 23.88
N ALA A 344 -4.34 -1.50 24.30
CA ALA A 344 -4.94 -1.30 25.62
C ALA A 344 -3.96 -1.66 26.75
N VAL A 345 -3.24 -2.77 26.64
CA VAL A 345 -2.20 -3.15 27.62
C VAL A 345 -1.09 -2.11 27.67
N LEU A 346 -0.62 -1.63 26.53
CA LEU A 346 0.38 -0.55 26.47
C LEU A 346 -0.11 0.74 27.12
N ASN A 347 -1.39 1.06 26.97
CA ASN A 347 -1.98 2.22 27.65
C ASN A 347 -2.02 2.02 29.16
N GLU A 348 -2.34 0.80 29.66
CA GLU A 348 -2.26 0.47 31.09
C GLU A 348 -0.82 0.58 31.63
N MET A 349 0.17 0.33 30.79
CA MET A 349 1.59 0.50 31.12
C MET A 349 2.04 1.98 31.09
N GLY A 350 1.14 2.92 30.77
CA GLY A 350 1.46 4.34 30.63
C GLY A 350 2.28 4.66 29.36
N ARG A 351 2.17 3.84 28.34
CA ARG A 351 2.84 4.04 27.04
C ARG A 351 1.92 4.81 26.10
N ASP A 352 1.96 6.14 26.15
CA ASP A 352 1.14 7.03 25.31
C ASP A 352 1.42 6.86 23.81
N TRP A 353 2.65 6.47 23.42
CA TRP A 353 3.02 6.18 22.04
C TRP A 353 2.24 5.02 21.41
N GLN A 354 1.43 4.27 22.20
CA GLN A 354 0.52 3.27 21.64
C GLN A 354 -0.51 3.88 20.67
N GLU A 355 -0.81 5.17 20.80
CA GLU A 355 -1.70 5.89 19.88
C GLU A 355 -1.15 5.91 18.45
N ASN A 356 0.16 5.84 18.29
CA ASN A 356 0.86 5.80 17.02
C ASN A 356 1.05 4.37 16.45
N MET A 357 0.50 3.37 17.10
CA MET A 357 0.44 2.00 16.60
C MET A 357 -0.82 1.80 15.78
N ILE A 358 -0.66 1.29 14.56
CA ILE A 358 -1.72 1.25 13.55
C ILE A 358 -1.83 -0.17 13.00
N HIS A 359 -3.00 -0.78 13.14
CA HIS A 359 -3.32 -2.02 12.45
C HIS A 359 -3.93 -1.71 11.09
N VAL A 360 -3.19 -2.04 10.04
CA VAL A 360 -3.66 -1.99 8.65
C VAL A 360 -4.18 -3.37 8.29
N GLY A 361 -5.47 -3.58 8.57
CA GLY A 361 -6.14 -4.85 8.28
C GLY A 361 -6.45 -5.05 6.81
N PHE A 362 -6.52 -6.30 6.39
CA PHE A 362 -6.89 -6.66 5.01
C PHE A 362 -7.73 -7.94 4.97
N GLY A 363 -8.54 -8.07 3.93
CA GLY A 363 -9.38 -9.24 3.67
C GLY A 363 -8.62 -10.38 2.98
N LEU A 364 -9.36 -11.41 2.61
CA LEU A 364 -8.81 -12.64 2.02
C LEU A 364 -8.83 -12.60 0.49
N ILE A 365 -7.87 -13.28 -0.13
CA ILE A 365 -7.93 -13.65 -1.53
C ILE A 365 -8.75 -14.93 -1.65
N THR A 366 -9.72 -14.96 -2.55
CA THR A 366 -10.59 -16.10 -2.80
C THR A 366 -10.51 -16.58 -4.24
N LEU A 367 -10.94 -17.81 -4.48
CA LEU A 367 -11.16 -18.39 -5.80
C LEU A 367 -12.54 -19.04 -5.80
N GLY A 368 -13.47 -18.49 -6.58
CA GLY A 368 -14.85 -18.94 -6.57
C GLY A 368 -15.51 -18.88 -5.19
N GLY A 369 -15.22 -17.81 -4.41
CA GLY A 369 -15.73 -17.58 -3.07
C GLY A 369 -15.05 -18.41 -1.96
N LYS A 370 -14.08 -19.26 -2.29
CA LYS A 370 -13.30 -20.06 -1.33
C LYS A 370 -11.90 -19.48 -1.12
N LYS A 371 -11.37 -19.58 0.09
CA LYS A 371 -10.02 -19.09 0.42
C LYS A 371 -8.97 -19.69 -0.52
N LEU A 372 -8.17 -18.84 -1.16
CA LEU A 372 -7.11 -19.22 -2.12
C LEU A 372 -5.82 -19.69 -1.39
N SER A 373 -5.93 -20.44 -0.33
CA SER A 373 -4.76 -21.08 0.28
C SER A 373 -4.46 -22.44 -0.35
N THR A 374 -5.49 -23.08 -0.95
CA THR A 374 -5.36 -24.38 -1.59
C THR A 374 -6.19 -24.45 -2.87
N ARG A 375 -5.63 -25.05 -3.91
CA ARG A 375 -6.30 -25.39 -5.16
C ARG A 375 -6.29 -26.90 -5.32
N LYS A 376 -7.48 -27.53 -5.43
CA LYS A 376 -7.63 -29.01 -5.49
C LYS A 376 -6.88 -29.74 -4.35
N GLY A 377 -6.91 -29.16 -3.12
CA GLY A 377 -6.22 -29.74 -1.97
C GLY A 377 -4.72 -29.48 -1.90
N LYS A 378 -4.14 -28.72 -2.85
CA LYS A 378 -2.71 -28.33 -2.83
C LYS A 378 -2.59 -26.83 -2.52
N ILE A 379 -1.51 -26.47 -1.80
CA ILE A 379 -1.15 -25.07 -1.53
C ILE A 379 -0.84 -24.36 -2.86
N VAL A 380 -1.44 -23.18 -3.05
CA VAL A 380 -1.14 -22.34 -4.22
C VAL A 380 0.10 -21.50 -3.90
N LEU A 381 1.21 -21.82 -4.55
CA LEU A 381 2.49 -21.13 -4.34
C LEU A 381 2.50 -19.78 -5.04
N LEU A 382 2.93 -18.75 -4.31
CA LEU A 382 3.03 -17.39 -4.86
C LEU A 382 3.99 -17.33 -6.05
N GLU A 383 5.15 -17.98 -5.96
CA GLU A 383 6.14 -18.01 -7.04
C GLU A 383 5.57 -18.62 -8.33
N GLU A 384 4.80 -19.71 -8.24
CA GLU A 384 4.17 -20.34 -9.40
C GLU A 384 3.19 -19.40 -10.10
N VAL A 385 2.36 -18.69 -9.32
CA VAL A 385 1.41 -17.71 -9.86
C VAL A 385 2.14 -16.57 -10.57
N LEU A 386 3.23 -16.06 -10.00
CA LEU A 386 4.03 -15.01 -10.62
C LEU A 386 4.66 -15.47 -11.95
N ARG A 387 5.17 -16.70 -12.00
CA ARG A 387 5.74 -17.27 -13.24
C ARG A 387 4.67 -17.50 -14.32
N GLU A 388 3.51 -18.04 -13.95
CA GLU A 388 2.38 -18.19 -14.88
C GLU A 388 1.94 -16.83 -15.44
N ALA A 389 1.92 -15.78 -14.60
CA ALA A 389 1.60 -14.43 -15.03
C ALA A 389 2.64 -13.89 -16.04
N GLU A 390 3.93 -14.13 -15.82
CA GLU A 390 4.99 -13.78 -16.76
C GLU A 390 4.81 -14.48 -18.11
N GLU A 391 4.50 -15.78 -18.11
CA GLU A 391 4.27 -16.56 -19.32
C GLU A 391 3.06 -16.07 -20.12
N LEU A 392 1.95 -15.75 -19.46
CA LEU A 392 0.76 -15.18 -20.09
C LEU A 392 1.03 -13.79 -20.67
N ALA A 393 1.76 -12.95 -19.95
CA ALA A 393 2.17 -11.63 -20.42
C ALA A 393 3.08 -11.74 -21.66
N LEU A 394 4.02 -12.68 -21.67
CA LEU A 394 4.90 -12.92 -22.83
C LEU A 394 4.11 -13.32 -24.09
N LYS A 395 3.12 -14.18 -23.95
CA LYS A 395 2.24 -14.57 -25.06
C LYS A 395 1.49 -13.37 -25.65
N GLN A 396 0.97 -12.48 -24.80
CA GLN A 396 0.28 -11.27 -25.26
C GLN A 396 1.23 -10.28 -25.95
N ILE A 397 2.45 -10.11 -25.43
CA ILE A 397 3.47 -9.26 -26.01
C ILE A 397 3.90 -9.81 -27.38
N GLU A 398 4.16 -11.11 -27.49
CA GLU A 398 4.53 -11.76 -28.76
C GLU A 398 3.44 -11.63 -29.82
N ALA A 399 2.16 -11.67 -29.44
CA ALA A 399 1.05 -11.48 -30.35
C ALA A 399 0.93 -10.04 -30.87
N LYS A 400 1.23 -9.04 -30.03
CA LYS A 400 1.08 -7.62 -30.35
C LYS A 400 2.35 -6.98 -30.93
N ASN A 401 3.51 -7.34 -30.41
CA ASN A 401 4.81 -6.78 -30.79
C ASN A 401 5.91 -7.85 -30.74
N PRO A 402 5.95 -8.78 -31.72
CA PRO A 402 6.87 -9.91 -31.72
C PRO A 402 8.36 -9.52 -31.80
N ASN A 403 8.65 -8.31 -32.26
CA ASN A 403 10.00 -7.80 -32.42
C ASN A 403 10.46 -6.90 -31.27
N LEU A 404 9.69 -6.84 -30.18
CA LEU A 404 10.05 -6.04 -29.03
C LEU A 404 11.41 -6.48 -28.46
N PRO A 405 12.40 -5.57 -28.33
CA PRO A 405 13.65 -5.87 -27.63
C PRO A 405 13.39 -6.21 -26.16
N ASN A 406 14.13 -7.17 -25.61
CA ASN A 406 14.02 -7.57 -24.19
C ASN A 406 12.59 -7.97 -23.77
N LYS A 407 11.85 -8.61 -24.66
CA LYS A 407 10.44 -8.98 -24.43
C LYS A 407 10.22 -9.85 -23.17
N GLU A 408 11.20 -10.69 -22.81
CA GLU A 408 11.16 -11.51 -21.60
C GLU A 408 11.20 -10.65 -20.34
N GLN A 409 12.05 -9.62 -20.31
CA GLN A 409 12.10 -8.68 -19.18
C GLN A 409 10.82 -7.85 -19.10
N VAL A 410 10.30 -7.38 -20.22
CA VAL A 410 9.03 -6.66 -20.27
C VAL A 410 7.88 -7.57 -19.81
N ALA A 411 7.86 -8.83 -20.25
CA ALA A 411 6.87 -9.81 -19.81
C ALA A 411 6.90 -10.04 -18.28
N LYS A 412 8.08 -10.06 -17.68
CA LYS A 412 8.24 -10.12 -16.23
C LYS A 412 7.64 -8.89 -15.55
N GLN A 413 7.98 -7.69 -16.01
CA GLN A 413 7.44 -6.44 -15.46
C GLN A 413 5.91 -6.38 -15.58
N VAL A 414 5.36 -6.82 -16.70
CA VAL A 414 3.93 -6.84 -16.96
C VAL A 414 3.21 -7.93 -16.15
N GLY A 415 3.74 -9.15 -16.14
CA GLY A 415 3.12 -10.28 -15.43
C GLY A 415 3.12 -10.09 -13.91
N VAL A 416 4.26 -9.77 -13.33
CA VAL A 416 4.40 -9.48 -11.89
C VAL A 416 3.58 -8.24 -11.53
N GLY A 417 3.68 -7.18 -12.33
CA GLY A 417 2.91 -5.96 -12.15
C GLY A 417 1.40 -6.19 -12.17
N ALA A 418 0.92 -7.08 -13.03
CA ALA A 418 -0.49 -7.44 -13.12
C ALA A 418 -1.02 -8.07 -11.82
N VAL A 419 -0.27 -8.99 -11.23
CA VAL A 419 -0.63 -9.65 -9.96
C VAL A 419 -0.63 -8.63 -8.81
N ILE A 420 0.40 -7.81 -8.69
CA ILE A 420 0.48 -6.77 -7.65
C ILE A 420 -0.67 -5.78 -7.80
N PHE A 421 -0.90 -5.27 -8.99
CA PHE A 421 -1.93 -4.26 -9.27
C PHE A 421 -3.33 -4.79 -8.99
N HIS A 422 -3.60 -6.04 -9.35
CA HIS A 422 -4.92 -6.66 -9.11
C HIS A 422 -5.24 -6.72 -7.62
N ASP A 423 -4.28 -7.07 -6.78
CA ASP A 423 -4.44 -7.00 -5.33
C ASP A 423 -4.75 -5.57 -4.87
N LEU A 424 -3.90 -4.63 -5.26
CA LEU A 424 -3.93 -3.25 -4.76
C LEU A 424 -5.04 -2.38 -5.36
N LYS A 425 -5.74 -2.82 -6.40
CA LYS A 425 -6.91 -2.08 -6.91
C LYS A 425 -8.15 -2.26 -6.04
N ASN A 426 -8.21 -3.31 -5.24
CA ASN A 426 -9.30 -3.57 -4.32
C ASN A 426 -9.10 -2.80 -3.02
N ASP A 427 -10.18 -2.31 -2.43
CA ASP A 427 -10.12 -1.82 -1.05
C ASP A 427 -9.54 -2.92 -0.17
N ARG A 428 -8.49 -2.60 0.61
CA ARG A 428 -7.72 -3.60 1.35
C ARG A 428 -8.55 -4.40 2.35
N THR A 429 -9.62 -3.83 2.89
CA THR A 429 -10.47 -4.49 3.88
C THR A 429 -11.40 -5.54 3.26
N ASN A 430 -11.60 -5.49 1.95
CA ASN A 430 -12.46 -6.41 1.24
C ASN A 430 -11.75 -7.71 0.87
N ASN A 431 -12.52 -8.80 0.83
CA ASN A 431 -12.11 -10.01 0.12
C ASN A 431 -12.28 -9.80 -1.38
N PHE A 432 -11.46 -10.47 -2.19
CA PHE A 432 -11.63 -10.46 -3.64
C PHE A 432 -11.27 -11.81 -4.27
N ASP A 433 -11.92 -12.11 -5.40
CA ASP A 433 -11.59 -13.27 -6.20
C ASP A 433 -10.41 -12.99 -7.14
N PHE A 434 -9.56 -13.98 -7.29
CA PHE A 434 -8.38 -13.93 -8.14
C PHE A 434 -8.54 -14.86 -9.35
N ASN A 435 -8.47 -14.28 -10.55
CA ASN A 435 -8.44 -15.01 -11.83
C ASN A 435 -7.26 -14.51 -12.66
N LEU A 436 -6.25 -15.33 -12.79
CA LEU A 436 -5.00 -14.95 -13.44
C LEU A 436 -5.17 -14.54 -14.92
N GLU A 437 -6.04 -15.21 -15.65
CA GLU A 437 -6.28 -14.88 -17.07
C GLU A 437 -6.89 -13.48 -17.25
N GLU A 438 -7.73 -13.04 -16.33
CA GLU A 438 -8.32 -11.70 -16.35
C GLU A 438 -7.30 -10.63 -15.91
N VAL A 439 -6.47 -10.96 -14.94
CA VAL A 439 -5.50 -10.06 -14.31
C VAL A 439 -4.45 -9.55 -15.30
N VAL A 440 -4.01 -10.38 -16.23
CA VAL A 440 -2.97 -10.05 -17.22
C VAL A 440 -3.49 -9.41 -18.50
N GLN A 441 -4.79 -9.13 -18.63
CA GLN A 441 -5.35 -8.48 -19.81
C GLN A 441 -4.86 -7.04 -19.97
N PHE A 442 -4.64 -6.61 -21.23
CA PHE A 442 -4.23 -5.24 -21.56
C PHE A 442 -5.40 -4.26 -21.64
N GLU A 443 -6.59 -4.71 -21.37
CA GLU A 443 -7.83 -3.96 -21.37
C GLU A 443 -8.53 -4.06 -20.01
N GLY A 444 -9.41 -3.13 -19.72
CA GLY A 444 -10.11 -3.06 -18.46
C GLY A 444 -9.30 -2.38 -17.35
N GLU A 445 -9.67 -2.64 -16.12
CA GLU A 445 -9.04 -2.02 -14.94
C GLU A 445 -7.88 -2.88 -14.42
N THR A 446 -6.83 -2.99 -15.21
CA THR A 446 -5.66 -3.85 -14.96
C THR A 446 -4.35 -3.06 -14.91
N GLY A 447 -3.32 -3.64 -14.27
CA GLY A 447 -1.97 -3.10 -14.31
C GLY A 447 -1.42 -2.98 -15.73
N PRO A 448 -1.52 -4.03 -16.56
CA PRO A 448 -1.09 -3.97 -17.95
C PRO A 448 -1.76 -2.87 -18.77
N TYR A 449 -3.03 -2.58 -18.54
CA TYR A 449 -3.71 -1.45 -19.18
C TYR A 449 -3.02 -0.11 -18.88
N VAL A 450 -2.68 0.15 -17.63
CA VAL A 450 -1.99 1.37 -17.21
C VAL A 450 -0.57 1.42 -17.77
N GLN A 451 0.17 0.31 -17.69
CA GLN A 451 1.52 0.19 -18.26
C GLN A 451 1.52 0.42 -19.76
N TYR A 452 0.56 -0.17 -20.49
CA TYR A 452 0.43 0.03 -21.93
C TYR A 452 0.09 1.48 -22.28
N THR A 453 -0.75 2.14 -21.50
CA THR A 453 -1.06 3.57 -21.67
C THR A 453 0.18 4.43 -21.54
N ARG A 454 1.03 4.16 -20.54
CA ARG A 454 2.30 4.85 -20.39
C ARG A 454 3.26 4.55 -21.56
N ALA A 455 3.37 3.30 -21.98
CA ALA A 455 4.18 2.93 -23.13
C ALA A 455 3.71 3.65 -24.41
N ARG A 456 2.41 3.81 -24.61
CA ARG A 456 1.82 4.64 -25.68
C ARG A 456 2.28 6.08 -25.59
N ALA A 457 2.23 6.70 -24.42
CA ALA A 457 2.72 8.06 -24.21
C ALA A 457 4.21 8.18 -24.58
N MET A 458 5.03 7.24 -24.14
CA MET A 458 6.46 7.20 -24.49
C MET A 458 6.68 7.04 -26.00
N SER A 459 5.86 6.23 -26.67
CA SER A 459 5.90 6.07 -28.13
C SER A 459 5.58 7.38 -28.88
N ILE A 460 4.60 8.14 -28.41
CA ILE A 460 4.24 9.43 -28.97
C ILE A 460 5.43 10.40 -28.87
N LEU A 461 6.09 10.46 -27.71
CA LEU A 461 7.27 11.31 -27.49
C LEU A 461 8.43 10.94 -28.40
N ARG A 462 8.69 9.65 -28.60
CA ARG A 462 9.74 9.19 -29.55
C ARG A 462 9.41 9.56 -30.99
N LYS A 463 8.16 9.40 -31.41
CA LYS A 463 7.71 9.73 -32.77
C LYS A 463 7.74 11.23 -33.05
N ALA A 464 7.55 12.05 -32.02
CA ALA A 464 7.66 13.50 -32.18
C ALA A 464 9.07 13.96 -32.56
N GLY A 465 10.11 13.24 -32.09
CA GLY A 465 11.50 13.55 -32.40
C GLY A 465 12.04 14.88 -31.87
N VAL A 466 11.26 15.56 -31.03
CA VAL A 466 11.59 16.83 -30.38
C VAL A 466 11.30 16.75 -28.89
N SER A 467 12.10 17.45 -28.09
CA SER A 467 11.87 17.57 -26.65
C SER A 467 10.94 18.73 -26.33
N VAL A 468 10.25 18.63 -25.20
CA VAL A 468 9.43 19.74 -24.68
C VAL A 468 10.32 20.92 -24.32
N ASP A 469 9.96 22.09 -24.79
CA ASP A 469 10.64 23.35 -24.49
C ASP A 469 9.88 24.09 -23.37
N LEU A 470 10.45 24.07 -22.16
CA LEU A 470 9.88 24.72 -20.98
C LEU A 470 10.04 26.25 -20.97
N SER A 471 10.77 26.82 -21.93
CA SER A 471 10.84 28.30 -22.08
C SER A 471 9.60 28.90 -22.74
N GLN A 472 8.76 28.08 -23.36
CA GLN A 472 7.52 28.46 -24.01
C GLN A 472 6.31 28.25 -23.09
N ALA A 473 5.23 28.98 -23.35
CA ALA A 473 3.95 28.76 -22.72
C ALA A 473 3.38 27.38 -23.10
N LEU A 474 2.83 26.66 -22.11
CA LEU A 474 2.25 25.33 -22.25
C LEU A 474 0.72 25.38 -22.14
N SER A 475 0.10 26.34 -22.83
CA SER A 475 -1.34 26.57 -22.78
C SER A 475 -2.11 25.56 -23.63
N LEU A 476 -3.17 24.99 -23.08
CA LEU A 476 -4.08 24.04 -23.72
C LEU A 476 -5.54 24.41 -23.40
N GLU A 477 -6.39 24.44 -24.42
CA GLU A 477 -7.83 24.74 -24.30
C GLU A 477 -8.74 23.55 -24.65
N ASP A 478 -8.18 22.46 -25.16
CA ASP A 478 -8.90 21.24 -25.56
C ASP A 478 -9.63 20.61 -24.37
N ASP A 479 -10.90 20.25 -24.55
CA ASP A 479 -11.74 19.70 -23.48
C ASP A 479 -11.29 18.30 -23.00
N TYR A 480 -10.74 17.49 -23.89
CA TYR A 480 -10.19 16.20 -23.52
C TYR A 480 -8.85 16.34 -22.78
N ALA A 481 -8.02 17.30 -23.20
CA ALA A 481 -6.80 17.66 -22.47
C ALA A 481 -7.14 18.20 -21.07
N TRP A 482 -8.22 18.95 -20.94
CA TRP A 482 -8.68 19.50 -19.66
C TRP A 482 -8.96 18.40 -18.61
N GLU A 483 -9.60 17.31 -19.01
CA GLU A 483 -9.86 16.18 -18.12
C GLU A 483 -8.56 15.51 -17.63
N VAL A 484 -7.56 15.39 -18.48
CA VAL A 484 -6.23 14.88 -18.12
C VAL A 484 -5.52 15.83 -17.15
N LEU A 485 -5.53 17.12 -17.46
CA LEU A 485 -4.87 18.16 -16.65
C LEU A 485 -5.42 18.26 -15.23
N LYS A 486 -6.73 18.20 -15.07
CA LYS A 486 -7.37 18.20 -13.74
C LYS A 486 -6.89 17.03 -12.89
N GLN A 487 -6.75 15.86 -13.48
CA GLN A 487 -6.25 14.68 -12.77
C GLN A 487 -4.77 14.79 -12.42
N ILE A 488 -3.94 15.31 -13.32
CA ILE A 488 -2.51 15.54 -13.06
C ILE A 488 -2.33 16.52 -11.91
N GLU A 489 -3.06 17.63 -11.93
CA GLU A 489 -2.99 18.64 -10.86
C GLU A 489 -3.39 18.06 -9.49
N ASN A 490 -4.37 17.16 -9.46
CA ASN A 490 -4.87 16.56 -8.24
C ASN A 490 -3.98 15.45 -7.67
N TYR A 491 -2.95 15.01 -8.37
CA TYR A 491 -2.08 13.90 -7.94
C TYR A 491 -1.51 14.09 -6.52
N PRO A 492 -0.98 15.24 -6.11
CA PRO A 492 -0.49 15.43 -4.74
C PRO A 492 -1.57 15.19 -3.68
N ASN A 493 -2.81 15.64 -3.91
CA ASN A 493 -3.93 15.40 -3.00
C ASN A 493 -4.28 13.91 -2.91
N ILE A 494 -4.20 13.19 -4.02
CA ILE A 494 -4.40 11.73 -4.06
C ILE A 494 -3.35 11.01 -3.22
N VAL A 495 -2.08 11.37 -3.34
CA VAL A 495 -0.99 10.80 -2.53
C VAL A 495 -1.23 11.04 -1.04
N LYS A 496 -1.52 12.28 -0.68
CA LYS A 496 -1.81 12.67 0.71
C LYS A 496 -3.01 11.90 1.29
N TYR A 497 -4.08 11.76 0.51
CA TYR A 497 -5.27 11.03 0.93
C TYR A 497 -5.00 9.52 1.09
N ALA A 498 -4.31 8.91 0.13
CA ALA A 498 -3.94 7.49 0.19
C ALA A 498 -3.09 7.18 1.42
N GLU A 499 -2.10 8.02 1.71
CA GLU A 499 -1.26 7.88 2.91
C GLU A 499 -2.10 8.02 4.20
N SER A 500 -2.95 9.03 4.29
CA SER A 500 -3.77 9.29 5.48
C SER A 500 -4.73 8.14 5.81
N LYS A 501 -5.11 7.34 4.81
CA LYS A 501 -6.00 6.18 4.94
C LYS A 501 -5.26 4.84 4.95
N PHE A 502 -3.95 4.84 4.74
CA PHE A 502 -3.17 3.62 4.53
C PHE A 502 -3.82 2.72 3.45
N GLU A 503 -4.27 3.36 2.36
CA GLU A 503 -5.11 2.69 1.35
C GLU A 503 -4.51 2.80 -0.05
N PRO A 504 -3.72 1.80 -0.47
CA PRO A 504 -3.12 1.77 -1.81
C PRO A 504 -4.12 1.81 -2.96
N SER A 505 -5.35 1.33 -2.76
CA SER A 505 -6.36 1.32 -3.82
C SER A 505 -6.75 2.72 -4.31
N VAL A 506 -6.54 3.74 -3.50
CA VAL A 506 -6.72 5.15 -3.91
C VAL A 506 -5.77 5.47 -5.07
N ILE A 507 -4.53 5.04 -4.99
CA ILE A 507 -3.53 5.21 -6.07
C ILE A 507 -3.89 4.38 -7.30
N SER A 508 -4.29 3.12 -7.11
CA SER A 508 -4.66 2.21 -8.21
C SER A 508 -5.84 2.75 -9.02
N LYS A 509 -6.88 3.21 -8.36
CA LYS A 509 -8.05 3.83 -8.99
C LYS A 509 -7.69 5.12 -9.70
N TYR A 510 -6.81 5.91 -9.11
CA TYR A 510 -6.33 7.15 -9.70
C TYR A 510 -5.57 6.92 -11.01
N VAL A 511 -4.60 6.01 -11.06
CA VAL A 511 -3.83 5.75 -12.28
C VAL A 511 -4.69 5.13 -13.39
N ILE A 512 -5.69 4.33 -13.05
CA ILE A 512 -6.69 3.85 -14.01
C ILE A 512 -7.46 5.04 -14.60
N SER A 513 -7.97 5.92 -13.76
CA SER A 513 -8.74 7.09 -14.17
C SER A 513 -7.91 8.04 -15.05
N LEU A 514 -6.66 8.27 -14.68
CA LEU A 514 -5.73 9.08 -15.50
C LEU A 514 -5.45 8.42 -16.85
N ALA A 515 -5.21 7.11 -16.87
CA ALA A 515 -4.99 6.35 -18.10
C ALA A 515 -6.22 6.41 -19.02
N GLN A 516 -7.42 6.26 -18.48
CA GLN A 516 -8.66 6.38 -19.24
C GLN A 516 -8.85 7.78 -19.85
N ALA A 517 -8.62 8.82 -19.06
CA ALA A 517 -8.69 10.21 -19.53
C ALA A 517 -7.67 10.48 -20.64
N PHE A 518 -6.43 10.01 -20.48
CA PHE A 518 -5.38 10.14 -21.50
C PHE A 518 -5.74 9.38 -22.79
N ASN A 519 -6.22 8.14 -22.69
CA ASN A 519 -6.61 7.36 -23.87
C ASN A 519 -7.79 8.01 -24.60
N LYS A 520 -8.71 8.63 -23.89
CA LYS A 520 -9.81 9.40 -24.48
C LYS A 520 -9.30 10.64 -25.22
N TYR A 521 -8.36 11.36 -24.61
CA TYR A 521 -7.67 12.47 -25.26
C TYR A 521 -6.93 12.02 -26.53
N TYR A 522 -6.14 10.96 -26.43
CA TYR A 522 -5.41 10.38 -27.57
C TYR A 522 -6.34 10.01 -28.74
N ALA A 523 -7.51 9.44 -28.45
CA ALA A 523 -8.48 9.02 -29.48
C ALA A 523 -9.20 10.18 -30.17
N ASN A 524 -9.30 11.37 -29.53
CA ASN A 524 -10.11 12.48 -30.01
C ASN A 524 -9.29 13.71 -30.43
N SER A 525 -7.98 13.74 -30.18
CA SER A 525 -7.14 14.90 -30.46
C SER A 525 -5.90 14.50 -31.27
N ARG A 526 -5.51 15.33 -32.24
CA ARG A 526 -4.31 15.13 -33.04
C ARG A 526 -3.09 15.67 -32.29
N ILE A 527 -2.40 14.83 -31.54
CA ILE A 527 -1.26 15.25 -30.70
C ILE A 527 -0.05 15.67 -31.53
N LEU A 528 0.31 14.88 -32.56
CA LEU A 528 1.51 15.09 -33.38
C LEU A 528 1.32 16.02 -34.59
N GLN A 529 0.32 16.88 -34.53
CA GLN A 529 0.14 17.93 -35.56
C GLN A 529 1.23 19.00 -35.40
N GLU A 530 1.91 19.33 -36.49
CA GLU A 530 2.95 20.36 -36.53
C GLU A 530 2.29 21.76 -36.57
N ASP A 531 2.08 22.36 -35.43
CA ASP A 531 1.56 23.71 -35.22
C ASP A 531 2.09 24.30 -33.90
N GLU A 532 1.68 25.51 -33.59
CA GLU A 532 2.11 26.24 -32.38
C GLU A 532 1.73 25.52 -31.09
N GLY A 533 0.71 24.64 -31.08
CA GLY A 533 0.25 23.89 -29.93
C GLY A 533 1.03 22.58 -29.67
N LEU A 534 1.92 22.17 -30.58
CA LEU A 534 2.61 20.89 -30.47
C LEU A 534 3.40 20.76 -29.16
N ASN A 535 4.14 21.80 -28.78
CA ASN A 535 4.95 21.80 -27.57
C ASN A 535 4.11 21.56 -26.30
N ALA A 536 2.97 22.23 -26.18
CA ALA A 536 2.06 22.06 -25.04
C ALA A 536 1.40 20.68 -25.03
N ARG A 537 1.02 20.12 -26.19
CA ARG A 537 0.47 18.77 -26.29
C ARG A 537 1.50 17.71 -25.91
N LEU A 538 2.76 17.85 -26.33
CA LEU A 538 3.86 16.98 -25.92
C LEU A 538 4.14 17.09 -24.41
N ALA A 539 4.05 18.31 -23.84
CA ALA A 539 4.18 18.51 -22.41
C ALA A 539 3.11 17.72 -21.62
N LEU A 540 1.87 17.72 -22.10
CA LEU A 540 0.79 16.94 -21.49
C LEU A 540 1.06 15.44 -21.56
N VAL A 541 1.54 14.94 -22.69
CA VAL A 541 1.91 13.53 -22.88
C VAL A 541 3.05 13.15 -21.91
N GLU A 542 4.08 13.96 -21.82
CA GLU A 542 5.22 13.73 -20.95
C GLU A 542 4.83 13.77 -19.46
N ALA A 543 4.05 14.76 -19.06
CA ALA A 543 3.53 14.85 -17.69
C ALA A 543 2.66 13.64 -17.32
N THR A 544 1.81 13.18 -18.23
CA THR A 544 1.01 11.97 -18.03
C THR A 544 1.91 10.74 -17.82
N ALA A 545 2.94 10.58 -18.65
CA ALA A 545 3.89 9.48 -18.51
C ALA A 545 4.64 9.52 -17.17
N VAL A 546 5.05 10.70 -16.72
CA VAL A 546 5.71 10.89 -15.41
C VAL A 546 4.79 10.49 -14.27
N ILE A 547 3.54 10.94 -14.26
CA ILE A 547 2.59 10.64 -13.18
C ILE A 547 2.18 9.17 -13.17
N LEU A 548 1.92 8.56 -14.32
CA LEU A 548 1.61 7.13 -14.39
C LEU A 548 2.77 6.28 -13.85
N LYS A 549 4.00 6.62 -14.20
CA LYS A 549 5.19 5.92 -13.68
C LYS A 549 5.30 6.05 -12.16
N GLN A 550 5.10 7.24 -11.62
CA GLN A 550 5.14 7.47 -10.18
C GLN A 550 4.03 6.72 -9.44
N GLY A 551 2.81 6.77 -9.93
CA GLY A 551 1.68 6.06 -9.32
C GLY A 551 1.90 4.55 -9.31
N LEU A 552 2.36 3.98 -10.42
CA LEU A 552 2.73 2.56 -10.48
C LEU A 552 3.89 2.22 -9.55
N ALA A 553 4.90 3.06 -9.44
CA ALA A 553 6.04 2.88 -8.53
C ALA A 553 5.60 2.86 -7.05
N ILE A 554 4.65 3.69 -6.64
CA ILE A 554 4.06 3.63 -5.29
C ILE A 554 3.47 2.26 -5.02
N LEU A 555 2.82 1.66 -6.00
CA LEU A 555 2.24 0.32 -5.90
C LEU A 555 3.29 -0.81 -5.98
N GLY A 556 4.54 -0.50 -6.25
CA GLY A 556 5.59 -1.49 -6.48
C GLY A 556 5.52 -2.14 -7.87
N VAL A 557 4.87 -1.48 -8.82
CA VAL A 557 4.71 -1.94 -10.21
C VAL A 557 5.71 -1.21 -11.11
N GLU A 558 6.55 -1.96 -11.81
CA GLU A 558 7.44 -1.41 -12.83
C GLU A 558 6.65 -1.00 -14.08
N SER A 559 7.16 -0.02 -14.80
CA SER A 559 6.51 0.44 -16.04
C SER A 559 7.51 0.50 -17.18
N PRO A 560 7.43 -0.44 -18.15
CA PRO A 560 8.30 -0.44 -19.30
C PRO A 560 8.00 0.74 -20.23
N ASP A 561 9.02 1.23 -20.93
CA ASP A 561 8.88 2.31 -21.90
C ASP A 561 8.28 1.83 -23.24
N GLU A 562 8.37 0.54 -23.51
CA GLU A 562 7.82 -0.13 -24.69
C GLU A 562 7.14 -1.45 -24.31
N MET A 563 6.06 -1.75 -24.97
CA MET A 563 5.33 -3.02 -24.81
C MET A 563 4.88 -3.57 -26.14
#